data_818cf60e4fb63994a151303be3c1286d
#
_entry.id   818cf60e4fb63994a151303be3c1286d
#
_cell.length_a   1.000
_cell.length_b   1.000
_cell.length_c   1.000
_cell.angle_alpha   90.00
_cell.angle_beta   90.00
_cell.angle_gamma   90.00
#
_symmetry.space_group_name_H-M   'P 1'
#
loop_
_entity.id
_entity.type
_entity.pdbx_description
1 polymer ?
#
loop_
_entity_poly.entity_id
_entity_poly.type
_entity_poly.pdbx_seq_one_letter_code
_entity_poly.pdbx_strand_id
1 'polypeptide(L)'
;FLDHSVAALIWPLMETFETVRHVVLMDDGAPAPDPDAIAPEVHDYEELLAAASPVNWTTVPEDQAASMMYTSGTTGNPKGVVYSHRSIVLHTFGAMMADTLGVCERDVILPVVPMFHANAWGLAHAGVATGATLVMPGSDLSPTALADLIEGESVTMAAGVPTIWMGVLSELPDRDTSALRSVVCGGSAVSRSLSEGYREATGLPILQAWGMTETSPLAATCGIKSTLDHLDDEDKADLRTAVGLITPSVDFRIAEPETGEELPWDGQTSGELQVRGPWVAGSYYNDERSPESFTEDGWLKTGDVATADAEGYIRLLDRTKDLIKSGGEWISSVELENEIMAHPDVVEAAV
;
A
#
# COMPACT_ATOMS: atom_id res chain seq x y z
N PHE A 1 -22.52 4.17 1.16
CA PHE A 1 -22.50 2.83 1.74
C PHE A 1 -21.84 2.91 3.10
N LEU A 2 -22.38 2.23 4.10
CA LEU A 2 -21.93 2.36 5.48
C LEU A 2 -22.19 1.05 6.24
N ASP A 3 -21.16 0.49 6.89
CA ASP A 3 -21.31 -0.66 7.76
C ASP A 3 -22.02 -0.27 9.06
N HIS A 4 -22.79 -1.21 9.64
CA HIS A 4 -23.51 -0.96 10.90
C HIS A 4 -22.56 -0.53 12.02
N SER A 5 -21.37 -1.14 12.13
CA SER A 5 -20.38 -0.86 13.19
C SER A 5 -19.88 0.59 13.23
N VAL A 6 -19.87 1.26 12.08
CA VAL A 6 -19.41 2.66 12.00
C VAL A 6 -20.54 3.68 12.02
N ALA A 7 -21.79 3.22 12.00
CA ALA A 7 -22.95 4.11 12.00
C ALA A 7 -22.97 5.08 13.18
N ALA A 8 -22.61 4.64 14.38
CA ALA A 8 -22.57 5.48 15.57
C ALA A 8 -21.63 6.70 15.43
N LEU A 9 -20.61 6.60 14.60
CA LEU A 9 -19.67 7.70 14.31
C LEU A 9 -20.23 8.67 13.28
N ILE A 10 -20.98 8.16 12.30
CA ILE A 10 -21.43 8.93 11.13
C ILE A 10 -22.82 9.54 11.32
N TRP A 11 -23.75 8.85 12.02
CA TRP A 11 -25.10 9.32 12.27
C TRP A 11 -25.18 10.76 12.82
N PRO A 12 -24.40 11.14 13.83
CA PRO A 12 -24.41 12.51 14.36
C PRO A 12 -23.94 13.58 13.36
N LEU A 13 -23.21 13.16 12.32
CA LEU A 13 -22.66 14.07 11.29
C LEU A 13 -23.58 14.22 10.08
N MET A 14 -24.64 13.39 9.95
CA MET A 14 -25.49 13.36 8.75
C MET A 14 -26.14 14.69 8.43
N GLU A 15 -26.49 15.51 9.43
CA GLU A 15 -27.04 16.84 9.23
C GLU A 15 -26.05 17.82 8.56
N THR A 16 -24.75 17.52 8.60
CA THR A 16 -23.71 18.35 7.99
C THR A 16 -23.47 18.01 6.51
N PHE A 17 -24.03 16.91 6.01
CA PHE A 17 -23.85 16.43 4.65
C PHE A 17 -24.97 16.93 3.73
N GLU A 18 -24.81 18.11 3.19
CA GLU A 18 -25.83 18.78 2.36
C GLU A 18 -26.18 18.01 1.07
N THR A 19 -25.29 17.15 0.56
CA THR A 19 -25.46 16.44 -0.71
C THR A 19 -25.85 14.98 -0.57
N VAL A 20 -25.77 14.39 0.63
CA VAL A 20 -26.14 12.99 0.87
C VAL A 20 -27.66 12.87 0.95
N ARG A 21 -28.25 12.07 0.06
CA ARG A 21 -29.70 11.83 -0.01
C ARG A 21 -30.07 10.41 0.39
N HIS A 22 -29.16 9.46 0.17
CA HIS A 22 -29.37 8.04 0.44
C HIS A 22 -28.21 7.51 1.25
N VAL A 23 -28.49 6.67 2.21
CA VAL A 23 -27.52 5.86 2.96
C VAL A 23 -27.84 4.41 2.73
N VAL A 24 -26.88 3.63 2.28
CA VAL A 24 -27.03 2.18 2.10
C VAL A 24 -26.26 1.48 3.20
N LEU A 25 -26.99 0.81 4.07
CA LEU A 25 -26.42 0.07 5.20
C LEU A 25 -25.98 -1.33 4.76
N MET A 26 -24.81 -1.73 5.21
CA MET A 26 -24.26 -3.08 5.04
C MET A 26 -24.17 -3.74 6.41
N ASP A 27 -24.71 -4.96 6.52
CA ASP A 27 -24.67 -5.74 7.74
C ASP A 27 -23.29 -6.39 7.91
N ASP A 28 -22.57 -5.97 8.95
CA ASP A 28 -21.26 -6.50 9.36
C ASP A 28 -21.34 -7.26 10.69
N GLY A 29 -22.56 -7.62 11.14
CA GLY A 29 -22.84 -8.31 12.39
C GLY A 29 -23.00 -7.37 13.60
N ALA A 30 -22.80 -6.06 13.43
CA ALA A 30 -23.09 -5.08 14.47
C ALA A 30 -24.59 -4.74 14.52
N PRO A 31 -25.13 -4.22 15.65
CA PRO A 31 -26.50 -3.79 15.72
C PRO A 31 -26.82 -2.72 14.66
N ALA A 32 -27.93 -2.92 13.94
CA ALA A 32 -28.41 -1.95 12.96
C ALA A 32 -28.72 -0.60 13.64
N PRO A 33 -28.31 0.54 13.03
CA PRO A 33 -28.68 1.85 13.53
C PRO A 33 -30.15 2.14 13.29
N ASP A 34 -30.73 3.09 14.05
CA ASP A 34 -32.09 3.57 13.82
C ASP A 34 -32.16 4.35 12.50
N PRO A 35 -32.88 3.85 11.47
CA PRO A 35 -32.95 4.52 10.19
C PRO A 35 -33.72 5.84 10.23
N ASP A 36 -34.63 6.00 11.18
CA ASP A 36 -35.46 7.20 11.31
C ASP A 36 -34.75 8.35 12.05
N ALA A 37 -33.54 8.10 12.55
CA ALA A 37 -32.74 9.09 13.27
C ALA A 37 -32.03 10.12 12.37
N ILE A 38 -32.07 9.96 11.05
CA ILE A 38 -31.40 10.85 10.07
C ILE A 38 -32.34 11.30 8.96
N ALA A 39 -32.04 12.43 8.32
CA ALA A 39 -32.82 12.98 7.22
C ALA A 39 -32.68 12.24 5.87
N PRO A 40 -31.48 11.71 5.47
CA PRO A 40 -31.35 10.91 4.25
C PRO A 40 -32.20 9.63 4.30
N GLU A 41 -32.64 9.17 3.12
CA GLU A 41 -33.33 7.89 2.98
C GLU A 41 -32.37 6.75 3.22
N VAL A 42 -32.72 5.83 4.12
CA VAL A 42 -31.89 4.68 4.51
C VAL A 42 -32.39 3.42 3.80
N HIS A 43 -31.45 2.69 3.21
CA HIS A 43 -31.69 1.43 2.51
C HIS A 43 -30.85 0.32 3.11
N ASP A 44 -31.33 -0.92 3.03
CA ASP A 44 -30.53 -2.12 3.28
C ASP A 44 -29.86 -2.56 1.97
N TYR A 45 -28.56 -2.92 2.03
CA TYR A 45 -27.79 -3.33 0.86
C TYR A 45 -28.33 -4.62 0.23
N GLU A 46 -28.65 -5.63 1.04
CA GLU A 46 -29.12 -6.91 0.56
C GLU A 46 -30.53 -6.82 -0.04
N GLU A 47 -31.40 -5.98 0.55
CA GLU A 47 -32.73 -5.71 -0.01
C GLU A 47 -32.63 -5.03 -1.36
N LEU A 48 -31.77 -4.01 -1.49
CA LEU A 48 -31.51 -3.35 -2.78
C LEU A 48 -30.97 -4.32 -3.82
N LEU A 49 -30.03 -5.18 -3.43
CA LEU A 49 -29.43 -6.16 -4.33
C LEU A 49 -30.46 -7.20 -4.78
N ALA A 50 -31.30 -7.70 -3.85
CA ALA A 50 -32.36 -8.66 -4.16
C ALA A 50 -33.43 -8.09 -5.11
N ALA A 51 -33.71 -6.79 -5.02
CA ALA A 51 -34.67 -6.08 -5.88
C ALA A 51 -34.05 -5.66 -7.24
N ALA A 52 -32.71 -5.66 -7.37
CA ALA A 52 -32.03 -5.21 -8.56
C ALA A 52 -32.16 -6.21 -9.73
N SER A 53 -32.07 -5.67 -10.94
CA SER A 53 -31.95 -6.49 -12.15
C SER A 53 -30.58 -6.27 -12.78
N PRO A 54 -29.97 -7.29 -13.44
CA PRO A 54 -28.71 -7.10 -14.15
C PRO A 54 -28.80 -5.95 -15.16
N VAL A 55 -27.78 -5.12 -15.17
CA VAL A 55 -27.66 -4.01 -16.12
C VAL A 55 -26.53 -4.26 -17.12
N ASN A 56 -26.64 -3.71 -18.31
CA ASN A 56 -25.53 -3.70 -19.24
C ASN A 56 -24.47 -2.69 -18.79
N TRP A 57 -23.20 -3.10 -18.86
CA TRP A 57 -22.09 -2.20 -18.57
C TRP A 57 -22.05 -1.06 -19.60
N THR A 58 -21.95 0.16 -19.11
CA THR A 58 -21.79 1.35 -19.96
C THR A 58 -20.31 1.58 -20.22
N THR A 59 -19.96 1.83 -21.48
CA THR A 59 -18.60 2.28 -21.82
C THR A 59 -18.40 3.70 -21.31
N VAL A 60 -17.36 3.93 -20.55
CA VAL A 60 -16.96 5.22 -20.03
C VAL A 60 -15.63 5.67 -20.63
N PRO A 61 -15.36 6.98 -20.76
CA PRO A 61 -14.02 7.48 -21.12
C PRO A 61 -12.96 6.99 -20.12
N GLU A 62 -11.80 6.61 -20.63
CA GLU A 62 -10.73 6.05 -19.76
C GLU A 62 -10.14 7.05 -18.78
N ASP A 63 -10.23 8.34 -19.08
CA ASP A 63 -9.79 9.46 -18.25
C ASP A 63 -10.84 9.92 -17.23
N GLN A 64 -12.05 9.34 -17.28
CA GLN A 64 -13.09 9.63 -16.29
C GLN A 64 -12.63 9.17 -14.90
N ALA A 65 -12.97 9.97 -13.87
CA ALA A 65 -12.77 9.61 -12.47
C ALA A 65 -13.54 8.31 -12.13
N ALA A 66 -12.84 7.36 -11.52
CA ALA A 66 -13.39 6.08 -11.08
C ALA A 66 -13.48 6.00 -9.55
N SER A 67 -12.46 6.47 -8.85
CA SER A 67 -12.46 6.52 -7.38
C SER A 67 -11.63 7.70 -6.87
N MET A 68 -11.86 8.08 -5.62
CA MET A 68 -11.09 9.11 -4.93
C MET A 68 -10.63 8.57 -3.58
N MET A 69 -9.32 8.68 -3.34
CA MET A 69 -8.69 8.31 -2.09
C MET A 69 -8.21 9.56 -1.36
N TYR A 70 -8.53 9.68 -0.08
CA TYR A 70 -7.99 10.75 0.74
C TYR A 70 -6.74 10.29 1.47
N THR A 71 -5.67 11.11 1.41
CA THR A 71 -4.48 10.90 2.22
C THR A 71 -4.70 11.52 3.59
N SER A 72 -4.11 10.95 4.63
CA SER A 72 -4.17 11.49 5.99
C SER A 72 -3.49 12.86 6.16
N GLY A 73 -2.72 13.30 5.16
CA GLY A 73 -2.03 14.58 5.11
C GLY A 73 -1.20 14.86 6.37
N THR A 74 0.09 14.66 6.31
CA THR A 74 0.99 14.90 7.46
C THR A 74 1.13 16.38 7.84
N THR A 75 0.64 17.30 7.02
CA THR A 75 0.84 18.76 7.13
C THR A 75 -0.44 19.57 6.95
N GLY A 76 -1.59 19.07 7.36
CA GLY A 76 -2.84 19.84 7.26
C GLY A 76 -4.06 19.00 6.90
N ASN A 77 -5.02 19.62 6.21
CA ASN A 77 -6.23 18.92 5.78
C ASN A 77 -5.92 17.76 4.84
N PRO A 78 -6.69 16.66 4.89
CA PRO A 78 -6.56 15.53 3.98
C PRO A 78 -6.63 15.99 2.52
N LYS A 79 -5.81 15.36 1.66
CA LYS A 79 -5.75 15.67 0.23
C LYS A 79 -6.45 14.57 -0.57
N GLY A 80 -7.31 14.93 -1.50
CA GLY A 80 -8.00 13.97 -2.37
C GLY A 80 -7.17 13.61 -3.60
N VAL A 81 -6.93 12.33 -3.82
CA VAL A 81 -6.29 11.78 -5.03
C VAL A 81 -7.34 11.07 -5.86
N VAL A 82 -7.54 11.52 -7.09
CA VAL A 82 -8.52 10.94 -8.01
C VAL A 82 -7.83 9.92 -8.90
N TYR A 83 -8.36 8.69 -8.88
CA TYR A 83 -7.97 7.63 -9.81
C TYR A 83 -8.92 7.62 -11.00
N SER A 84 -8.38 7.67 -12.21
CA SER A 84 -9.14 7.46 -13.43
C SER A 84 -9.27 5.96 -13.74
N HIS A 85 -10.21 5.59 -14.61
CA HIS A 85 -10.28 4.22 -15.12
C HIS A 85 -8.95 3.79 -15.76
N ARG A 86 -8.29 4.70 -16.50
CA ARG A 86 -6.96 4.45 -17.08
C ARG A 86 -5.92 4.13 -16.00
N SER A 87 -5.81 4.96 -14.97
CA SER A 87 -4.78 4.77 -13.92
C SER A 87 -4.98 3.45 -13.17
N ILE A 88 -6.23 3.08 -12.86
CA ILE A 88 -6.56 1.80 -12.22
C ILE A 88 -6.17 0.62 -13.11
N VAL A 89 -6.54 0.65 -14.40
CA VAL A 89 -6.23 -0.45 -15.33
C VAL A 89 -4.73 -0.60 -15.56
N LEU A 90 -4.00 0.51 -15.76
CA LEU A 90 -2.55 0.46 -15.98
C LEU A 90 -1.81 0.02 -14.72
N HIS A 91 -2.21 0.50 -13.54
CA HIS A 91 -1.70 0.01 -12.26
C HIS A 91 -1.96 -1.51 -12.08
N THR A 92 -3.17 -1.96 -12.43
CA THR A 92 -3.53 -3.38 -12.39
C THR A 92 -2.58 -4.21 -13.25
N PHE A 93 -2.28 -3.77 -14.48
CA PHE A 93 -1.28 -4.44 -15.31
C PHE A 93 0.11 -4.39 -14.68
N GLY A 94 0.48 -3.28 -14.03
CA GLY A 94 1.71 -3.18 -13.24
C GLY A 94 1.78 -4.26 -12.16
N ALA A 95 0.72 -4.48 -11.40
CA ALA A 95 0.64 -5.51 -10.36
C ALA A 95 0.67 -6.96 -10.91
N MET A 96 0.23 -7.16 -12.16
CA MET A 96 0.23 -8.46 -12.84
C MET A 96 1.58 -8.82 -13.46
N MET A 97 2.53 -7.87 -13.60
CA MET A 97 3.85 -8.16 -14.16
C MET A 97 4.62 -9.12 -13.28
N ALA A 98 5.34 -10.06 -13.89
CA ALA A 98 6.06 -11.14 -13.18
C ALA A 98 7.12 -10.62 -12.19
N ASP A 99 7.77 -9.51 -12.52
CA ASP A 99 8.82 -8.89 -11.71
C ASP A 99 8.28 -7.87 -10.68
N THR A 100 6.96 -7.82 -10.49
CA THR A 100 6.30 -7.01 -9.45
C THR A 100 5.58 -7.94 -8.47
N LEU A 101 4.24 -7.86 -8.38
CA LEU A 101 3.45 -8.78 -7.53
C LEU A 101 3.13 -10.10 -8.26
N GLY A 102 3.14 -10.09 -9.58
CA GLY A 102 2.88 -11.26 -10.42
C GLY A 102 1.48 -11.85 -10.24
N VAL A 103 0.47 -11.00 -9.98
CA VAL A 103 -0.90 -11.48 -9.74
C VAL A 103 -1.43 -12.22 -10.96
N CYS A 104 -1.95 -13.42 -10.75
CA CYS A 104 -2.49 -14.27 -11.82
C CYS A 104 -3.75 -15.02 -11.37
N GLU A 105 -4.43 -15.66 -12.32
CA GLU A 105 -5.69 -16.38 -12.11
C GLU A 105 -5.61 -17.49 -11.04
N ARG A 106 -4.43 -18.10 -10.90
CA ARG A 106 -4.23 -19.19 -9.92
C ARG A 106 -4.07 -18.73 -8.49
N ASP A 107 -4.02 -17.41 -8.25
CA ASP A 107 -3.80 -16.88 -6.92
C ASP A 107 -5.04 -16.98 -6.03
N VAL A 108 -4.74 -17.23 -4.75
CA VAL A 108 -5.63 -17.02 -3.63
C VAL A 108 -5.02 -15.88 -2.81
N ILE A 109 -5.61 -14.71 -2.88
CA ILE A 109 -5.04 -13.45 -2.37
C ILE A 109 -5.74 -13.09 -1.06
N LEU A 110 -4.95 -12.89 0.01
CA LEU A 110 -5.39 -12.35 1.29
C LEU A 110 -4.94 -10.89 1.43
N PRO A 111 -5.78 -9.91 1.06
CA PRO A 111 -5.46 -8.50 1.24
C PRO A 111 -5.83 -8.08 2.67
N VAL A 112 -4.85 -8.12 3.59
CA VAL A 112 -5.06 -7.62 4.96
C VAL A 112 -5.12 -6.09 4.99
N VAL A 113 -4.64 -5.44 3.93
CA VAL A 113 -4.76 -3.99 3.74
C VAL A 113 -6.21 -3.60 3.49
N PRO A 114 -6.75 -2.60 4.21
CA PRO A 114 -8.15 -2.19 4.07
C PRO A 114 -8.51 -1.68 2.67
N MET A 115 -9.73 -1.97 2.21
CA MET A 115 -10.24 -1.47 0.92
C MET A 115 -10.29 0.06 0.83
N PHE A 116 -10.49 0.76 1.95
CA PHE A 116 -10.49 2.21 2.00
C PHE A 116 -9.08 2.84 1.87
N HIS A 117 -8.01 2.03 2.00
CA HIS A 117 -6.64 2.51 1.85
C HIS A 117 -6.10 2.10 0.48
N ALA A 118 -6.10 3.06 -0.46
CA ALA A 118 -5.64 2.87 -1.85
C ALA A 118 -6.21 1.60 -2.52
N ASN A 119 -7.50 1.29 -2.24
CA ASN A 119 -8.22 0.10 -2.74
C ASN A 119 -7.51 -1.23 -2.45
N ALA A 120 -7.11 -1.43 -1.19
CA ALA A 120 -6.31 -2.60 -0.77
C ALA A 120 -5.05 -2.77 -1.65
N TRP A 121 -4.34 -1.68 -1.88
CA TRP A 121 -3.16 -1.60 -2.75
C TRP A 121 -3.41 -2.07 -4.19
N GLY A 122 -4.64 -1.90 -4.68
CA GLY A 122 -5.04 -2.31 -6.02
C GLY A 122 -5.26 -3.82 -6.19
N LEU A 123 -5.05 -4.63 -5.14
CA LEU A 123 -5.22 -6.08 -5.20
C LEU A 123 -6.66 -6.51 -5.49
N ALA A 124 -7.65 -5.71 -5.05
CA ALA A 124 -9.04 -5.94 -5.40
C ALA A 124 -9.26 -5.87 -6.92
N HIS A 125 -8.67 -4.87 -7.58
CA HIS A 125 -8.75 -4.71 -9.03
C HIS A 125 -7.97 -5.81 -9.76
N ALA A 126 -6.75 -6.13 -9.30
CA ALA A 126 -5.91 -7.17 -9.90
C ALA A 126 -6.55 -8.56 -9.74
N GLY A 127 -7.13 -8.87 -8.59
CA GLY A 127 -7.85 -10.13 -8.36
C GLY A 127 -9.04 -10.30 -9.31
N VAL A 128 -9.87 -9.26 -9.44
CA VAL A 128 -11.01 -9.29 -10.38
C VAL A 128 -10.54 -9.39 -11.83
N ALA A 129 -9.51 -8.61 -12.22
CA ALA A 129 -9.00 -8.60 -13.59
C ALA A 129 -8.40 -9.94 -14.03
N THR A 130 -7.78 -10.68 -13.11
CA THR A 130 -7.16 -11.98 -13.39
C THR A 130 -8.12 -13.16 -13.17
N GLY A 131 -9.21 -12.96 -12.40
CA GLY A 131 -10.06 -14.05 -11.93
C GLY A 131 -9.49 -14.82 -10.74
N ALA A 132 -8.53 -14.22 -10.01
CA ALA A 132 -8.00 -14.79 -8.77
C ALA A 132 -9.05 -14.83 -7.66
N THR A 133 -8.88 -15.73 -6.70
CA THR A 133 -9.71 -15.76 -5.49
C THR A 133 -9.27 -14.67 -4.52
N LEU A 134 -10.22 -13.92 -3.98
CA LEU A 134 -9.98 -12.95 -2.90
C LEU A 134 -10.52 -13.50 -1.59
N VAL A 135 -9.63 -13.68 -0.61
CA VAL A 135 -9.98 -14.07 0.76
C VAL A 135 -10.07 -12.81 1.59
N MET A 136 -11.28 -12.44 1.98
CA MET A 136 -11.54 -11.23 2.77
C MET A 136 -11.40 -11.55 4.26
N PRO A 137 -10.48 -10.89 4.99
CA PRO A 137 -10.19 -11.27 6.38
C PRO A 137 -11.30 -10.91 7.38
N GLY A 138 -12.26 -10.09 6.97
CA GLY A 138 -13.30 -9.61 7.88
C GLY A 138 -12.77 -8.62 8.92
N SER A 139 -13.41 -8.58 10.09
CA SER A 139 -13.05 -7.64 11.17
C SER A 139 -11.99 -8.19 12.15
N ASP A 140 -11.78 -9.50 12.20
CA ASP A 140 -10.78 -10.13 13.06
C ASP A 140 -9.44 -10.23 12.33
N LEU A 141 -8.54 -9.29 12.62
CA LEU A 141 -7.19 -9.24 12.08
C LEU A 141 -6.14 -9.73 13.10
N SER A 142 -6.58 -10.54 14.08
CA SER A 142 -5.63 -11.14 15.02
C SER A 142 -4.63 -12.07 14.30
N PRO A 143 -3.40 -12.18 14.82
CA PRO A 143 -2.39 -13.04 14.22
C PRO A 143 -2.87 -14.48 13.97
N THR A 144 -3.58 -15.06 14.92
CA THR A 144 -4.13 -16.42 14.84
C THR A 144 -5.18 -16.52 13.73
N ALA A 145 -6.13 -15.56 13.66
CA ALA A 145 -7.18 -15.58 12.63
C ALA A 145 -6.58 -15.46 11.21
N LEU A 146 -5.56 -14.61 11.05
CA LEU A 146 -4.88 -14.46 9.77
C LEU A 146 -4.08 -15.71 9.39
N ALA A 147 -3.40 -16.34 10.35
CA ALA A 147 -2.70 -17.61 10.13
C ALA A 147 -3.67 -18.74 9.77
N ASP A 148 -4.84 -18.80 10.43
CA ASP A 148 -5.92 -19.74 10.10
C ASP A 148 -6.43 -19.55 8.66
N LEU A 149 -6.58 -18.31 8.20
CA LEU A 149 -6.95 -18.02 6.81
C LEU A 149 -5.85 -18.42 5.82
N ILE A 150 -4.58 -18.15 6.15
CA ILE A 150 -3.44 -18.51 5.27
C ILE A 150 -3.43 -20.01 5.02
N GLU A 151 -3.56 -20.82 6.09
CA GLU A 151 -3.57 -22.27 5.99
C GLU A 151 -4.90 -22.78 5.38
N GLY A 152 -6.04 -22.39 5.96
CA GLY A 152 -7.36 -22.95 5.65
C GLY A 152 -7.82 -22.67 4.22
N GLU A 153 -7.48 -21.51 3.67
CA GLU A 153 -7.83 -21.10 2.31
C GLU A 153 -6.71 -21.38 1.31
N SER A 154 -5.58 -21.95 1.74
CA SER A 154 -4.40 -22.20 0.92
C SER A 154 -3.94 -20.92 0.20
N VAL A 155 -3.79 -19.83 0.96
CA VAL A 155 -3.42 -18.51 0.44
C VAL A 155 -2.08 -18.59 -0.28
N THR A 156 -2.03 -18.05 -1.50
CA THR A 156 -0.79 -18.00 -2.31
C THR A 156 -0.08 -16.65 -2.17
N MET A 157 -0.82 -15.58 -1.95
CA MET A 157 -0.29 -14.24 -1.76
C MET A 157 -1.03 -13.54 -0.63
N ALA A 158 -0.28 -13.05 0.36
CA ALA A 158 -0.82 -12.22 1.43
C ALA A 158 -0.17 -10.84 1.42
N ALA A 159 -0.94 -9.78 1.66
CA ALA A 159 -0.45 -8.40 1.64
C ALA A 159 -0.88 -7.63 2.89
N GLY A 160 0.07 -6.99 3.56
CA GLY A 160 -0.18 -6.26 4.80
C GLY A 160 0.99 -5.37 5.20
N VAL A 161 0.86 -4.74 6.37
CA VAL A 161 1.88 -3.85 6.93
C VAL A 161 2.79 -4.60 7.92
N PRO A 162 4.00 -4.08 8.25
CA PRO A 162 4.95 -4.80 9.10
C PRO A 162 4.39 -5.23 10.46
N THR A 163 3.57 -4.40 11.11
CA THR A 163 2.98 -4.71 12.42
C THR A 163 2.08 -5.95 12.39
N ILE A 164 1.34 -6.14 11.30
CA ILE A 164 0.53 -7.36 11.07
C ILE A 164 1.47 -8.57 10.92
N TRP A 165 2.47 -8.44 10.06
CA TRP A 165 3.38 -9.55 9.76
C TRP A 165 4.27 -9.95 10.94
N MET A 166 4.65 -9.02 11.83
CA MET A 166 5.33 -9.35 13.09
C MET A 166 4.46 -10.25 13.99
N GLY A 167 3.17 -9.94 14.10
CA GLY A 167 2.25 -10.79 14.86
C GLY A 167 2.06 -12.17 14.23
N VAL A 168 1.79 -12.23 12.93
CA VAL A 168 1.53 -13.48 12.21
C VAL A 168 2.75 -14.40 12.20
N LEU A 169 3.98 -13.86 12.15
CA LEU A 169 5.21 -14.65 12.12
C LEU A 169 5.28 -15.70 13.26
N SER A 170 4.83 -15.34 14.45
CA SER A 170 4.84 -16.25 15.62
C SER A 170 3.86 -17.42 15.50
N GLU A 171 2.86 -17.33 14.62
CA GLU A 171 1.84 -18.35 14.39
C GLU A 171 2.20 -19.35 13.28
N LEU A 172 3.18 -19.01 12.42
CA LEU A 172 3.50 -19.80 11.21
C LEU A 172 4.21 -21.14 11.44
N PRO A 173 5.08 -21.32 12.47
CA PRO A 173 5.91 -22.54 12.61
C PRO A 173 5.12 -23.85 12.61
N ASP A 174 3.87 -23.84 13.07
CA ASP A 174 3.01 -25.02 13.17
C ASP A 174 1.91 -25.05 12.09
N ARG A 175 2.01 -24.22 11.06
CA ARG A 175 1.01 -24.08 9.99
C ARG A 175 1.50 -24.58 8.65
N ASP A 176 0.60 -25.10 7.82
CA ASP A 176 0.88 -25.40 6.42
C ASP A 176 0.87 -24.11 5.59
N THR A 177 2.04 -23.61 5.28
CA THR A 177 2.25 -22.43 4.43
C THR A 177 2.77 -22.79 3.03
N SER A 178 2.69 -24.06 2.64
CA SER A 178 3.28 -24.55 1.37
C SER A 178 2.64 -23.96 0.11
N ALA A 179 1.42 -23.46 0.22
CA ALA A 179 0.75 -22.75 -0.88
C ALA A 179 1.28 -21.32 -1.09
N LEU A 180 1.86 -20.69 -0.05
CA LEU A 180 2.39 -19.33 -0.16
C LEU A 180 3.49 -19.26 -1.23
N ARG A 181 3.41 -18.26 -2.08
CA ARG A 181 4.44 -17.87 -3.04
C ARG A 181 4.97 -16.45 -2.80
N SER A 182 4.23 -15.62 -2.06
CA SER A 182 4.62 -14.24 -1.77
C SER A 182 3.94 -13.72 -0.52
N VAL A 183 4.71 -13.06 0.33
CA VAL A 183 4.23 -12.23 1.44
C VAL A 183 4.65 -10.80 1.14
N VAL A 184 3.68 -9.96 0.76
CA VAL A 184 3.92 -8.58 0.37
C VAL A 184 3.80 -7.68 1.61
N CYS A 185 4.77 -6.82 1.80
CA CYS A 185 4.78 -5.86 2.90
C CYS A 185 5.13 -4.47 2.42
N GLY A 186 4.39 -3.48 2.89
CA GLY A 186 4.58 -2.07 2.54
C GLY A 186 3.95 -1.14 3.55
N GLY A 187 3.91 0.16 3.23
CA GLY A 187 3.37 1.20 4.10
C GLY A 187 4.36 1.74 5.14
N SER A 188 5.36 0.96 5.53
CA SER A 188 6.54 1.39 6.28
C SER A 188 7.72 0.46 6.00
N ALA A 189 8.90 0.80 6.51
CA ALA A 189 10.11 0.01 6.31
C ALA A 189 9.96 -1.41 6.89
N VAL A 190 10.48 -2.40 6.16
CA VAL A 190 10.53 -3.80 6.60
C VAL A 190 11.90 -4.06 7.19
N SER A 191 11.95 -4.45 8.47
CA SER A 191 13.22 -4.79 9.10
C SER A 191 13.81 -6.07 8.51
N ARG A 192 15.15 -6.14 8.46
CA ARG A 192 15.86 -7.36 8.04
C ARG A 192 15.42 -8.58 8.86
N SER A 193 15.29 -8.41 10.19
CA SER A 193 14.88 -9.49 11.09
C SER A 193 13.50 -10.05 10.75
N LEU A 194 12.53 -9.21 10.40
CA LEU A 194 11.22 -9.66 9.99
C LEU A 194 11.26 -10.44 8.66
N SER A 195 11.97 -9.94 7.66
CA SER A 195 12.10 -10.62 6.36
C SER A 195 12.80 -11.97 6.48
N GLU A 196 13.89 -12.06 7.26
CA GLU A 196 14.60 -13.31 7.48
C GLU A 196 13.79 -14.29 8.35
N GLY A 197 13.02 -13.80 9.34
CA GLY A 197 12.09 -14.64 10.09
C GLY A 197 11.06 -15.33 9.20
N TYR A 198 10.49 -14.61 8.24
CA TYR A 198 9.60 -15.21 7.24
C TYR A 198 10.32 -16.21 6.35
N ARG A 199 11.54 -15.90 5.91
CA ARG A 199 12.34 -16.83 5.11
C ARG A 199 12.64 -18.13 5.86
N GLU A 200 12.91 -18.04 7.16
CA GLU A 200 13.15 -19.23 8.02
C GLU A 200 11.86 -20.03 8.24
N ALA A 201 10.74 -19.37 8.50
CA ALA A 201 9.48 -20.04 8.81
C ALA A 201 8.78 -20.64 7.57
N THR A 202 8.87 -19.99 6.41
CA THR A 202 8.08 -20.35 5.20
C THR A 202 8.96 -20.69 3.98
N GLY A 203 10.25 -20.44 4.03
CA GLY A 203 11.14 -20.49 2.87
C GLY A 203 11.09 -19.23 1.98
N LEU A 204 10.23 -18.27 2.28
CA LEU A 204 10.00 -17.07 1.49
C LEU A 204 10.37 -15.81 2.29
N PRO A 205 11.31 -14.99 1.83
CA PRO A 205 11.50 -13.66 2.39
C PRO A 205 10.30 -12.77 2.06
N ILE A 206 10.10 -11.73 2.84
CA ILE A 206 9.09 -10.71 2.53
C ILE A 206 9.46 -10.00 1.22
N LEU A 207 8.47 -9.83 0.36
CA LEU A 207 8.53 -8.93 -0.79
C LEU A 207 8.15 -7.52 -0.33
N GLN A 208 9.15 -6.68 -0.11
CA GLN A 208 8.90 -5.28 0.21
C GLN A 208 8.34 -4.55 -1.01
N ALA A 209 7.30 -3.76 -0.78
CA ALA A 209 6.67 -2.91 -1.79
C ALA A 209 6.59 -1.47 -1.28
N TRP A 210 6.86 -0.53 -2.16
CA TRP A 210 6.75 0.89 -1.88
C TRP A 210 5.76 1.55 -2.82
N GLY A 211 5.10 2.54 -2.28
CA GLY A 211 4.19 3.40 -2.99
C GLY A 211 3.40 4.27 -2.03
N MET A 212 2.51 5.06 -2.57
CA MET A 212 1.69 5.99 -1.83
C MET A 212 0.35 6.16 -2.54
N THR A 213 -0.61 6.81 -1.89
CA THR A 213 -1.92 7.04 -2.51
C THR A 213 -1.77 7.70 -3.89
N GLU A 214 -0.83 8.61 -4.03
CA GLU A 214 -0.53 9.33 -5.25
C GLU A 214 0.07 8.46 -6.37
N THR A 215 0.52 7.23 -6.07
CA THR A 215 1.04 6.28 -7.06
C THR A 215 0.11 5.09 -7.33
N SER A 216 -1.13 5.11 -6.88
CA SER A 216 -2.28 4.21 -7.14
C SER A 216 -2.23 2.74 -6.65
N PRO A 217 -1.52 2.25 -5.64
CA PRO A 217 -0.41 2.92 -4.98
C PRO A 217 0.97 2.40 -5.39
N LEU A 218 1.12 1.23 -6.07
CA LEU A 218 2.40 0.55 -6.27
C LEU A 218 3.34 1.32 -7.20
N ALA A 219 4.55 1.61 -6.73
CA ALA A 219 5.59 2.22 -7.55
C ALA A 219 6.91 1.44 -7.54
N ALA A 220 7.24 0.68 -6.49
CA ALA A 220 8.45 -0.15 -6.47
C ALA A 220 8.23 -1.47 -5.72
N THR A 221 9.02 -2.50 -6.08
CA THR A 221 9.07 -3.80 -5.39
C THR A 221 10.51 -4.29 -5.27
N CYS A 222 10.84 -4.96 -4.17
CA CYS A 222 12.19 -5.44 -3.93
C CYS A 222 12.38 -6.92 -4.36
N GLY A 223 12.34 -7.15 -5.68
CA GLY A 223 12.83 -8.39 -6.26
C GLY A 223 14.35 -8.36 -6.44
N ILE A 224 15.02 -9.51 -6.34
CA ILE A 224 16.45 -9.61 -6.63
C ILE A 224 16.65 -9.90 -8.11
N LYS A 225 17.44 -9.07 -8.81
CA LYS A 225 17.79 -9.29 -10.22
C LYS A 225 18.61 -10.57 -10.39
N SER A 226 18.40 -11.30 -11.46
CA SER A 226 19.18 -12.50 -11.80
C SER A 226 20.68 -12.22 -11.96
N THR A 227 21.07 -11.00 -12.32
CA THR A 227 22.47 -10.55 -12.34
C THR A 227 23.14 -10.57 -10.96
N LEU A 228 22.33 -10.53 -9.90
CA LEU A 228 22.76 -10.53 -8.49
C LEU A 228 22.56 -11.89 -7.80
N ASP A 229 22.23 -12.95 -8.53
CA ASP A 229 22.08 -14.31 -7.98
C ASP A 229 23.36 -14.82 -7.32
N HIS A 230 24.52 -14.28 -7.71
CA HIS A 230 25.83 -14.61 -7.19
C HIS A 230 26.12 -14.06 -5.80
N LEU A 231 25.33 -13.11 -5.30
CA LEU A 231 25.43 -12.57 -3.94
C LEU A 231 25.16 -13.68 -2.92
N ASP A 232 25.82 -13.60 -1.79
CA ASP A 232 25.51 -14.49 -0.66
C ASP A 232 24.18 -14.14 0.03
N ASP A 233 23.79 -14.95 1.01
CA ASP A 233 22.51 -14.77 1.69
C ASP A 233 22.49 -13.51 2.55
N GLU A 234 23.64 -13.06 3.05
CA GLU A 234 23.74 -11.86 3.87
C GLU A 234 23.57 -10.60 3.03
N ASP A 235 24.26 -10.52 1.90
CA ASP A 235 24.12 -9.42 0.93
C ASP A 235 22.69 -9.35 0.36
N LYS A 236 22.07 -10.52 0.07
CA LYS A 236 20.68 -10.59 -0.37
C LYS A 236 19.71 -10.14 0.72
N ALA A 237 19.97 -10.47 1.98
CA ALA A 237 19.14 -10.04 3.10
C ALA A 237 19.23 -8.53 3.31
N ASP A 238 20.42 -7.93 3.15
CA ASP A 238 20.57 -6.46 3.17
C ASP A 238 19.85 -5.81 2.00
N LEU A 239 20.00 -6.35 0.79
CA LEU A 239 19.33 -5.80 -0.40
C LEU A 239 17.80 -5.80 -0.25
N ARG A 240 17.21 -6.80 0.41
CA ARG A 240 15.76 -6.89 0.68
C ARG A 240 15.23 -5.81 1.63
N THR A 241 16.09 -5.07 2.31
CA THR A 241 15.66 -3.91 3.12
C THR A 241 15.43 -2.66 2.27
N ALA A 242 15.87 -2.65 1.01
CA ALA A 242 15.54 -1.58 0.06
C ALA A 242 14.07 -1.65 -0.34
N VAL A 243 13.50 -0.53 -0.80
CA VAL A 243 12.16 -0.54 -1.42
C VAL A 243 12.20 -1.15 -2.82
N GLY A 244 13.39 -1.32 -3.37
CA GLY A 244 13.65 -2.13 -4.54
C GLY A 244 13.68 -1.34 -5.85
N LEU A 245 13.21 -1.99 -6.90
CA LEU A 245 13.22 -1.50 -8.26
C LEU A 245 11.89 -0.82 -8.59
N ILE A 246 11.96 0.30 -9.30
CA ILE A 246 10.76 0.96 -9.78
C ILE A 246 9.95 0.04 -10.70
N THR A 247 8.65 0.06 -10.57
CA THR A 247 7.73 -0.71 -11.42
C THR A 247 7.82 -0.23 -12.88
N PRO A 248 7.91 -1.12 -13.86
CA PRO A 248 7.91 -0.73 -15.27
C PRO A 248 6.80 0.25 -15.61
N SER A 249 7.11 1.25 -16.42
CA SER A 249 6.27 2.40 -16.79
C SER A 249 6.19 3.53 -15.76
N VAL A 250 6.79 3.39 -14.58
CA VAL A 250 7.03 4.51 -13.67
C VAL A 250 8.48 4.94 -13.80
N ASP A 251 8.71 6.23 -14.00
CA ASP A 251 10.04 6.84 -13.94
C ASP A 251 10.32 7.31 -12.52
N PHE A 252 11.60 7.31 -12.12
CA PHE A 252 12.04 7.94 -10.88
C PHE A 252 13.32 8.72 -11.08
N ARG A 253 13.57 9.66 -10.18
CA ARG A 253 14.84 10.33 -10.00
C ARG A 253 15.09 10.64 -8.53
N ILE A 254 16.34 10.73 -8.15
CA ILE A 254 16.78 11.33 -6.89
C ILE A 254 17.12 12.75 -7.20
N ALA A 255 16.50 13.71 -6.56
CA ALA A 255 16.68 15.13 -6.87
C ALA A 255 17.15 15.91 -5.65
N GLU A 256 18.01 16.88 -5.89
CA GLU A 256 18.38 17.85 -4.87
C GLU A 256 17.13 18.69 -4.51
N PRO A 257 16.73 18.75 -3.22
CA PRO A 257 15.44 19.33 -2.84
C PRO A 257 15.27 20.82 -3.18
N GLU A 258 16.37 21.60 -3.15
CA GLU A 258 16.31 23.05 -3.37
C GLU A 258 16.36 23.42 -4.86
N THR A 259 17.20 22.73 -5.63
CA THR A 259 17.45 23.06 -7.03
C THR A 259 16.63 22.20 -8.00
N GLY A 260 16.21 21.00 -7.58
CA GLY A 260 15.58 20.00 -8.44
C GLY A 260 16.56 19.31 -9.40
N GLU A 261 17.86 19.53 -9.25
CA GLU A 261 18.89 18.87 -10.06
C GLU A 261 18.92 17.37 -9.77
N GLU A 262 19.02 16.55 -10.83
CA GLU A 262 19.10 15.11 -10.69
C GLU A 262 20.45 14.68 -10.12
N LEU A 263 20.43 13.84 -9.10
CA LEU A 263 21.59 13.34 -8.39
C LEU A 263 22.03 11.96 -8.91
N PRO A 264 23.32 11.60 -8.76
CA PRO A 264 23.84 10.32 -9.27
C PRO A 264 23.30 9.10 -8.53
N TRP A 265 23.21 7.99 -9.24
CA TRP A 265 22.83 6.67 -8.69
C TRP A 265 24.09 5.92 -8.21
N ASP A 266 24.72 6.44 -7.17
CA ASP A 266 25.97 5.89 -6.61
C ASP A 266 25.77 5.11 -5.29
N GLY A 267 24.50 4.98 -4.85
CA GLY A 267 24.13 4.32 -3.60
C GLY A 267 24.45 5.11 -2.34
N GLN A 268 24.98 6.33 -2.45
CA GLN A 268 25.42 7.16 -1.33
C GLN A 268 24.80 8.56 -1.35
N THR A 269 24.73 9.18 -2.52
CA THR A 269 24.17 10.52 -2.66
C THR A 269 22.66 10.48 -2.45
N SER A 270 22.21 11.14 -1.38
CA SER A 270 20.79 11.19 -1.00
C SER A 270 20.10 12.46 -1.49
N GLY A 271 18.84 12.35 -1.83
CA GLY A 271 17.97 13.46 -2.22
C GLY A 271 16.50 13.07 -2.16
N GLU A 272 15.63 13.98 -2.57
CA GLU A 272 14.20 13.70 -2.63
C GLU A 272 13.90 12.70 -3.74
N LEU A 273 13.20 11.61 -3.39
CA LEU A 273 12.65 10.68 -4.37
C LEU A 273 11.50 11.36 -5.11
N GLN A 274 11.63 11.48 -6.42
CA GLN A 274 10.56 11.99 -7.27
C GLN A 274 10.16 10.93 -8.28
N VAL A 275 8.84 10.79 -8.53
CA VAL A 275 8.30 9.76 -9.43
C VAL A 275 7.33 10.36 -10.44
N ARG A 276 7.22 9.72 -11.60
CA ARG A 276 6.30 10.08 -12.67
C ARG A 276 5.87 8.83 -13.43
N GLY A 277 4.58 8.73 -13.79
CA GLY A 277 4.11 7.57 -14.53
C GLY A 277 2.62 7.63 -14.86
N PRO A 278 2.12 6.67 -15.64
CA PRO A 278 0.75 6.69 -16.18
C PRO A 278 -0.33 6.49 -15.11
N TRP A 279 0.01 6.04 -13.92
CA TRP A 279 -0.88 5.94 -12.77
C TRP A 279 -0.43 6.76 -11.56
N VAL A 280 0.60 7.60 -11.75
CA VAL A 280 1.00 8.60 -10.75
C VAL A 280 0.10 9.82 -10.89
N ALA A 281 -0.39 10.35 -9.78
CA ALA A 281 -1.24 11.53 -9.77
C ALA A 281 -0.48 12.76 -10.30
N GLY A 282 -1.17 13.63 -11.03
CA GLY A 282 -0.62 14.90 -11.51
C GLY A 282 -1.06 16.11 -10.69
N SER A 283 -2.03 15.93 -9.79
CA SER A 283 -2.53 16.98 -8.89
C SER A 283 -3.44 16.39 -7.83
N TYR A 284 -3.71 17.15 -6.77
CA TYR A 284 -4.78 16.83 -5.80
C TYR A 284 -6.10 17.48 -6.19
N TYR A 285 -7.20 16.85 -5.81
CA TYR A 285 -8.53 17.32 -6.13
C TYR A 285 -8.88 18.60 -5.36
N ASN A 286 -9.19 19.67 -6.08
CA ASN A 286 -9.57 20.98 -5.51
C ASN A 286 -8.62 21.47 -4.40
N ASP A 287 -7.32 21.24 -4.54
CA ASP A 287 -6.32 21.66 -3.56
C ASP A 287 -5.34 22.65 -4.20
N GLU A 288 -5.37 23.91 -3.75
CA GLU A 288 -4.49 24.97 -4.23
C GLU A 288 -3.02 24.74 -3.90
N ARG A 289 -2.72 23.81 -2.96
CA ARG A 289 -1.36 23.40 -2.59
C ARG A 289 -0.75 22.37 -3.57
N SER A 290 -1.51 21.89 -4.56
CA SER A 290 -1.03 20.93 -5.55
C SER A 290 0.33 21.32 -6.17
N PRO A 291 0.59 22.58 -6.57
CA PRO A 291 1.87 22.98 -7.14
C PRO A 291 3.09 22.78 -6.21
N GLU A 292 2.87 22.71 -4.89
CA GLU A 292 3.95 22.46 -3.93
C GLU A 292 4.47 21.01 -3.99
N SER A 293 3.56 20.08 -4.37
CA SER A 293 3.83 18.63 -4.39
C SER A 293 4.22 18.11 -5.79
N PHE A 294 4.16 18.95 -6.82
CA PHE A 294 4.48 18.55 -8.19
C PHE A 294 5.43 19.57 -8.81
N THR A 295 6.39 19.08 -9.61
CA THR A 295 7.29 19.95 -10.37
C THR A 295 6.62 20.44 -11.65
N GLU A 296 7.14 21.51 -12.26
CA GLU A 296 6.61 22.06 -13.53
C GLU A 296 6.71 21.04 -14.69
N ASP A 297 7.68 20.14 -14.66
CA ASP A 297 7.89 19.05 -15.63
C ASP A 297 7.16 17.74 -15.27
N GLY A 298 6.25 17.79 -14.27
CA GLY A 298 5.28 16.74 -13.99
C GLY A 298 5.76 15.60 -13.09
N TRP A 299 6.80 15.81 -12.27
CA TRP A 299 7.19 14.85 -11.25
C TRP A 299 6.44 15.10 -9.95
N LEU A 300 5.98 14.01 -9.34
CA LEU A 300 5.49 14.01 -7.97
C LEU A 300 6.68 14.04 -7.01
N LYS A 301 6.72 15.03 -6.14
CA LYS A 301 7.60 15.09 -4.97
C LYS A 301 7.03 14.21 -3.88
N THR A 302 7.69 13.09 -3.59
CA THR A 302 7.13 12.10 -2.65
C THR A 302 7.26 12.52 -1.20
N GLY A 303 8.22 13.41 -0.92
CA GLY A 303 8.61 13.77 0.44
C GLY A 303 9.44 12.68 1.13
N ASP A 304 9.82 11.63 0.42
CA ASP A 304 10.75 10.61 0.89
C ASP A 304 12.17 10.99 0.45
N VAL A 305 13.14 10.85 1.34
CA VAL A 305 14.56 10.98 1.03
C VAL A 305 15.12 9.60 0.77
N ALA A 306 15.84 9.47 -0.34
CA ALA A 306 16.32 8.17 -0.80
C ALA A 306 17.70 8.29 -1.46
N THR A 307 18.37 7.13 -1.58
CA THR A 307 19.47 6.91 -2.51
C THR A 307 19.05 5.94 -3.60
N ALA A 308 19.77 5.93 -4.71
CA ALA A 308 19.66 4.89 -5.72
C ALA A 308 21.06 4.38 -6.07
N ASP A 309 21.21 3.08 -6.28
CA ASP A 309 22.48 2.49 -6.70
C ASP A 309 22.55 2.29 -8.22
N ALA A 310 23.71 1.90 -8.72
CA ALA A 310 23.96 1.68 -10.14
C ALA A 310 23.11 0.56 -10.75
N GLU A 311 22.55 -0.34 -9.93
CA GLU A 311 21.60 -1.39 -10.33
C GLU A 311 20.15 -0.87 -10.36
N GLY A 312 19.89 0.34 -9.86
CA GLY A 312 18.57 0.96 -9.80
C GLY A 312 17.78 0.61 -8.55
N TYR A 313 18.39 -0.01 -7.53
CA TYR A 313 17.71 -0.22 -6.27
C TYR A 313 17.59 1.09 -5.50
N ILE A 314 16.37 1.38 -5.09
CA ILE A 314 16.02 2.57 -4.29
C ILE A 314 16.03 2.15 -2.82
N ARG A 315 16.76 2.89 -2.00
CA ARG A 315 16.77 2.74 -0.54
C ARG A 315 16.24 4.02 0.09
N LEU A 316 15.12 3.92 0.79
CA LEU A 316 14.61 5.04 1.58
C LEU A 316 15.48 5.23 2.81
N LEU A 317 15.78 6.48 3.10
CA LEU A 317 16.48 6.86 4.31
C LEU A 317 15.49 7.38 5.35
N ASP A 318 14.62 8.31 4.97
CA ASP A 318 13.62 8.88 5.86
C ASP A 318 12.59 9.72 5.09
N ARG A 319 11.61 10.28 5.80
CA ARG A 319 10.81 11.40 5.32
C ARG A 319 11.57 12.71 5.47
N THR A 320 11.44 13.61 4.51
CA THR A 320 12.08 14.94 4.56
C THR A 320 11.83 15.69 5.87
N LYS A 321 10.68 15.48 6.49
CA LYS A 321 10.27 16.12 7.75
C LYS A 321 10.75 15.39 9.02
N ASP A 322 11.11 14.11 8.91
CA ASP A 322 11.46 13.23 10.05
C ASP A 322 12.98 13.04 10.17
N LEU A 323 13.75 13.50 9.17
CA LEU A 323 15.22 13.48 9.20
C LEU A 323 15.77 14.28 10.41
N ILE A 324 16.60 13.61 11.19
CA ILE A 324 17.26 14.21 12.35
C ILE A 324 18.54 14.92 11.89
N LYS A 325 18.65 16.21 12.17
CA LYS A 325 19.89 16.97 11.90
C LYS A 325 20.71 17.09 13.16
N SER A 326 21.88 16.44 13.21
CA SER A 326 22.80 16.50 14.35
C SER A 326 24.23 16.74 13.88
N GLY A 327 24.88 17.78 14.44
CA GLY A 327 26.28 18.09 14.13
C GLY A 327 26.58 18.46 12.68
N GLY A 328 25.56 18.74 11.86
CA GLY A 328 25.71 19.01 10.42
C GLY A 328 25.52 17.77 9.54
N GLU A 329 25.28 16.62 10.13
CA GLU A 329 24.95 15.37 9.44
C GLU A 329 23.45 15.07 9.54
N TRP A 330 22.92 14.36 8.55
CA TRP A 330 21.57 13.84 8.52
C TRP A 330 21.58 12.41 9.03
N ILE A 331 20.74 12.15 10.05
CA ILE A 331 20.56 10.81 10.66
C ILE A 331 19.16 10.35 10.32
N SER A 332 19.06 9.15 9.75
CA SER A 332 17.79 8.50 9.48
C SER A 332 17.19 7.94 10.76
N SER A 333 15.93 8.32 11.05
CA SER A 333 15.16 7.71 12.15
C SER A 333 14.93 6.23 11.88
N VAL A 334 14.67 5.85 10.63
CA VAL A 334 14.46 4.46 10.20
C VAL A 334 15.70 3.59 10.38
N GLU A 335 16.90 4.10 10.07
CA GLU A 335 18.15 3.35 10.32
C GLU A 335 18.37 3.14 11.81
N LEU A 336 18.14 4.17 12.64
CA LEU A 336 18.26 4.04 14.08
C LEU A 336 17.26 3.02 14.65
N GLU A 337 16.01 3.04 14.20
CA GLU A 337 14.99 2.10 14.60
C GLU A 337 15.39 0.67 14.23
N ASN A 338 15.89 0.45 13.01
CA ASN A 338 16.36 -0.86 12.56
C ASN A 338 17.56 -1.38 13.35
N GLU A 339 18.55 -0.51 13.64
CA GLU A 339 19.72 -0.87 14.46
C GLU A 339 19.30 -1.22 15.90
N ILE A 340 18.37 -0.47 16.48
CA ILE A 340 17.86 -0.76 17.83
C ILE A 340 17.07 -2.08 17.82
N MET A 341 16.22 -2.32 16.80
CA MET A 341 15.44 -3.55 16.64
C MET A 341 16.29 -4.78 16.28
N ALA A 342 17.54 -4.60 15.84
CA ALA A 342 18.47 -5.71 15.67
C ALA A 342 18.89 -6.36 17.00
N HIS A 343 18.68 -5.67 18.14
CA HIS A 343 18.97 -6.25 19.44
C HIS A 343 17.90 -7.28 19.82
N PRO A 344 18.28 -8.51 20.26
CA PRO A 344 17.34 -9.62 20.49
C PRO A 344 16.28 -9.37 21.58
N ASP A 345 16.51 -8.41 22.45
CA ASP A 345 15.60 -8.08 23.54
C ASP A 345 14.67 -6.88 23.19
N VAL A 346 14.76 -6.35 21.96
CA VAL A 346 13.94 -5.23 21.49
C VAL A 346 12.89 -5.74 20.50
N VAL A 347 11.63 -5.50 20.81
CA VAL A 347 10.48 -5.90 19.97
C VAL A 347 10.08 -4.77 19.04
N GLU A 348 10.17 -3.53 19.49
CA GLU A 348 9.79 -2.33 18.75
C GLU A 348 10.64 -1.15 19.17
N ALA A 349 11.00 -0.29 18.22
CA ALA A 349 11.67 0.98 18.47
C ALA A 349 10.97 2.07 17.66
N ALA A 350 10.94 3.29 18.23
CA ALA A 350 10.48 4.50 17.58
C ALA A 350 11.42 5.66 17.94
N VAL A 351 11.86 6.42 16.95
CA VAL A 351 12.79 7.55 17.08
C VAL A 351 12.10 8.86 16.72
#